data_925d5a0121f30a1706f13b8290d48256
#
_entry.id   925d5a0121f30a1706f13b8290d48256
#
_cell.length_a   1.000
_cell.length_b   1.000
_cell.length_c   1.000
_cell.angle_alpha   90.00
_cell.angle_beta   90.00
_cell.angle_gamma   90.00
#
_symmetry.space_group_name_H-M   'P 1'
#
loop_
_entity.id
_entity.type
_entity.pdbx_description
1 polymer ?
#
loop_
_entity_poly.entity_id
_entity_poly.type
_entity_poly.pdbx_seq_one_letter_code
_entity_poly.pdbx_strand_id
1 'polypeptide(L)'
;MLGSTGERVHLDENEYLKVIEAARAEVGPRPEGLTFIAGAGQQSTRGTINEIKRVSEAVTVDAFLVITPHFYRPSITQQALIAHYQSIADASPVPVILYSMPALTGIKIEPETAARLSEHENIVGIKDSSADLDGLRETIKLVRKDFAVLTGNGTVLNQALSAGACGGILAVGCVAPAVCIEIFRAVTSGESERASSLQTKLTPLAQAVTTRFGIGGLKAALEMKGYVGGSVRAPLAQPSDEAREEIRFCLNATQPAEQAKA
;
A
#
# COMPACT_ATOMS: atom_id res chain seq x y z
N MET A 1 -4.93 6.22 -0.09
CA MET A 1 -5.62 6.04 1.20
C MET A 1 -6.54 4.82 1.18
N LEU A 2 -7.02 4.34 2.32
CA LEU A 2 -7.96 3.19 2.45
C LEU A 2 -7.51 1.89 1.75
N GLY A 3 -6.21 1.61 1.70
CA GLY A 3 -5.72 0.25 1.53
C GLY A 3 -5.96 -0.58 2.79
N SER A 4 -5.30 -1.75 2.92
CA SER A 4 -5.48 -2.65 4.07
C SER A 4 -5.22 -1.98 5.42
N THR A 5 -4.17 -1.16 5.52
CA THR A 5 -3.85 -0.40 6.74
C THR A 5 -4.82 0.75 7.06
N GLY A 6 -5.65 1.14 6.13
CA GLY A 6 -6.73 2.11 6.35
C GLY A 6 -8.02 1.50 6.92
N GLU A 7 -7.97 0.25 7.39
CA GLU A 7 -9.12 -0.50 7.94
C GLU A 7 -10.32 -0.55 6.98
N ARG A 8 -10.07 -0.52 5.65
CA ARG A 8 -11.08 -0.44 4.59
C ARG A 8 -12.22 -1.46 4.79
N VAL A 9 -11.88 -2.70 5.17
CA VAL A 9 -12.83 -3.79 5.33
C VAL A 9 -13.71 -3.69 6.59
N HIS A 10 -13.41 -2.74 7.49
CA HIS A 10 -14.16 -2.47 8.71
C HIS A 10 -15.05 -1.21 8.61
N LEU A 11 -15.04 -0.55 7.45
CA LEU A 11 -15.87 0.61 7.19
C LEU A 11 -17.15 0.19 6.47
N ASP A 12 -18.29 0.74 6.87
CA ASP A 12 -19.47 0.71 6.04
C ASP A 12 -19.31 1.63 4.82
N GLU A 13 -20.26 1.55 3.87
CA GLU A 13 -20.17 2.31 2.63
C GLU A 13 -20.19 3.83 2.82
N ASN A 14 -20.92 4.32 3.84
CA ASN A 14 -21.02 5.75 4.11
C ASN A 14 -19.76 6.26 4.82
N GLU A 15 -19.22 5.49 5.77
CA GLU A 15 -17.96 5.80 6.44
C GLU A 15 -16.81 5.82 5.43
N TYR A 16 -16.78 4.83 4.53
CA TYR A 16 -15.77 4.75 3.47
C TYR A 16 -15.76 6.01 2.61
N LEU A 17 -16.92 6.47 2.13
CA LEU A 17 -17.02 7.67 1.32
C LEU A 17 -16.63 8.92 2.13
N LYS A 18 -17.13 9.08 3.35
CA LYS A 18 -16.79 10.22 4.22
C LYS A 18 -15.28 10.35 4.50
N VAL A 19 -14.57 9.22 4.65
CA VAL A 19 -13.10 9.27 4.84
C VAL A 19 -12.40 9.76 3.58
N ILE A 20 -12.87 9.38 2.39
CA ILE A 20 -12.28 9.86 1.13
C ILE A 20 -12.57 11.35 0.94
N GLU A 21 -13.81 11.78 1.18
CA GLU A 21 -14.23 13.18 1.12
C GLU A 21 -13.40 14.06 2.07
N ALA A 22 -13.28 13.64 3.34
CA ALA A 22 -12.53 14.39 4.34
C ALA A 22 -11.04 14.50 3.96
N ALA A 23 -10.44 13.40 3.47
CA ALA A 23 -9.04 13.43 3.04
C ALA A 23 -8.84 14.28 1.79
N ARG A 24 -9.79 14.26 0.85
CA ARG A 24 -9.71 15.12 -0.35
C ARG A 24 -9.84 16.59 0.02
N ALA A 25 -10.74 16.92 0.93
CA ALA A 25 -10.92 18.27 1.43
C ALA A 25 -9.66 18.81 2.13
N GLU A 26 -9.00 17.99 2.95
CA GLU A 26 -7.76 18.35 3.65
C GLU A 26 -6.59 18.57 2.68
N VAL A 27 -6.46 17.71 1.68
CA VAL A 27 -5.41 17.84 0.66
C VAL A 27 -5.63 19.10 -0.20
N GLY A 28 -6.87 19.58 -0.31
CA GLY A 28 -7.21 20.81 -1.06
C GLY A 28 -7.00 20.69 -2.56
N PRO A 29 -6.85 21.80 -3.27
CA PRO A 29 -6.49 21.81 -4.68
C PRO A 29 -5.21 21.02 -4.88
N ARG A 30 -5.19 20.19 -5.93
CA ARG A 30 -4.11 19.21 -6.18
C ARG A 30 -2.72 19.87 -6.08
N PRO A 31 -1.92 19.61 -5.04
CA PRO A 31 -0.54 20.07 -5.01
C PRO A 31 0.23 19.45 -6.16
N GLU A 32 1.11 20.20 -6.79
CA GLU A 32 1.97 19.70 -7.86
C GLU A 32 2.74 18.46 -7.37
N GLY A 33 2.68 17.36 -8.14
CA GLY A 33 3.34 16.11 -7.83
C GLY A 33 2.64 15.20 -6.82
N LEU A 34 1.46 15.56 -6.28
CA LEU A 34 0.68 14.67 -5.41
C LEU A 34 -0.37 13.88 -6.20
N THR A 35 -0.33 12.56 -6.07
CA THR A 35 -1.35 11.65 -6.62
C THR A 35 -2.26 11.15 -5.50
N PHE A 36 -3.57 11.37 -5.63
CA PHE A 36 -4.57 10.94 -4.65
C PHE A 36 -5.19 9.60 -5.05
N ILE A 37 -4.69 8.52 -4.47
CA ILE A 37 -5.10 7.14 -4.77
C ILE A 37 -6.06 6.65 -3.68
N ALA A 38 -7.26 6.18 -4.08
CA ALA A 38 -8.21 5.54 -3.18
C ALA A 38 -8.13 4.01 -3.28
N GLY A 39 -8.10 3.31 -2.13
CA GLY A 39 -8.21 1.85 -2.11
C GLY A 39 -9.65 1.42 -2.35
N ALA A 40 -9.85 0.45 -3.25
CA ALA A 40 -11.14 -0.13 -3.57
C ALA A 40 -11.04 -1.66 -3.63
N GLY A 41 -12.19 -2.33 -3.68
CA GLY A 41 -12.27 -3.78 -3.87
C GLY A 41 -13.34 -4.43 -3.00
N GLN A 42 -14.29 -5.03 -3.66
CA GLN A 42 -15.35 -5.88 -3.09
C GLN A 42 -15.13 -7.33 -3.52
N GLN A 43 -15.89 -8.25 -2.95
CA GLN A 43 -15.77 -9.68 -3.28
C GLN A 43 -16.35 -10.03 -4.67
N SER A 44 -17.09 -9.13 -5.30
CA SER A 44 -17.62 -9.31 -6.66
C SER A 44 -17.15 -8.17 -7.58
N THR A 45 -16.99 -8.50 -8.86
CA THR A 45 -16.65 -7.53 -9.92
C THR A 45 -17.65 -6.38 -9.96
N ARG A 46 -18.95 -6.69 -9.94
CA ARG A 46 -20.02 -5.67 -9.93
C ARG A 46 -19.97 -4.80 -8.69
N GLY A 47 -19.71 -5.37 -7.51
CA GLY A 47 -19.57 -4.60 -6.27
C GLY A 47 -18.41 -3.63 -6.33
N THR A 48 -17.26 -4.06 -6.85
CA THR A 48 -16.08 -3.19 -7.03
C THR A 48 -16.35 -2.06 -8.03
N ILE A 49 -17.01 -2.36 -9.16
CA ILE A 49 -17.38 -1.34 -10.15
C ILE A 49 -18.34 -0.31 -9.55
N ASN A 50 -19.36 -0.74 -8.80
CA ASN A 50 -20.31 0.17 -8.16
C ASN A 50 -19.61 1.06 -7.10
N GLU A 51 -18.69 0.51 -6.34
CA GLU A 51 -17.89 1.25 -5.36
C GLU A 51 -17.05 2.34 -6.04
N ILE A 52 -16.33 1.99 -7.11
CA ILE A 52 -15.53 2.93 -7.91
C ILE A 52 -16.39 4.06 -8.48
N LYS A 53 -17.52 3.73 -9.09
CA LYS A 53 -18.45 4.72 -9.64
C LYS A 53 -18.96 5.69 -8.57
N ARG A 54 -19.42 5.15 -7.44
CA ARG A 54 -19.92 5.97 -6.32
C ARG A 54 -18.86 6.95 -5.79
N VAL A 55 -17.61 6.50 -5.64
CA VAL A 55 -16.51 7.40 -5.23
C VAL A 55 -16.23 8.45 -6.28
N SER A 56 -16.16 8.07 -7.56
CA SER A 56 -15.83 8.97 -8.66
C SER A 56 -16.91 10.03 -8.90
N GLU A 57 -18.17 9.74 -8.55
CA GLU A 57 -19.29 10.71 -8.60
C GLU A 57 -19.19 11.75 -7.47
N ALA A 58 -18.65 11.37 -6.32
CA ALA A 58 -18.59 12.23 -5.15
C ALA A 58 -17.24 12.94 -4.98
N VAL A 59 -16.14 12.32 -5.37
CA VAL A 59 -14.78 12.80 -5.08
C VAL A 59 -13.84 12.60 -6.26
N THR A 60 -13.07 13.62 -6.60
CA THR A 60 -12.00 13.50 -7.59
C THR A 60 -10.83 12.69 -7.00
N VAL A 61 -10.57 11.51 -7.57
CA VAL A 61 -9.40 10.68 -7.31
C VAL A 61 -8.58 10.53 -8.59
N ASP A 62 -7.28 10.27 -8.46
CA ASP A 62 -6.37 10.13 -9.60
C ASP A 62 -6.26 8.68 -10.07
N ALA A 63 -6.45 7.72 -9.15
CA ALA A 63 -6.45 6.29 -9.44
C ALA A 63 -7.13 5.49 -8.32
N PHE A 64 -7.52 4.25 -8.62
CA PHE A 64 -7.95 3.28 -7.62
C PHE A 64 -6.90 2.18 -7.44
N LEU A 65 -6.57 1.88 -6.19
CA LEU A 65 -5.79 0.72 -5.78
C LEU A 65 -6.75 -0.43 -5.46
N VAL A 66 -6.90 -1.39 -6.37
CA VAL A 66 -7.92 -2.43 -6.29
C VAL A 66 -7.34 -3.74 -5.78
N ILE A 67 -7.79 -4.19 -4.59
CA ILE A 67 -7.34 -5.45 -3.97
C ILE A 67 -8.04 -6.65 -4.63
N THR A 68 -7.34 -7.81 -4.66
CA THR A 68 -7.91 -9.08 -5.14
C THR A 68 -9.15 -9.48 -4.33
N PRO A 69 -10.24 -10.00 -4.96
CA PRO A 69 -11.30 -10.70 -4.24
C PRO A 69 -10.70 -11.96 -3.59
N HIS A 70 -11.21 -12.38 -2.41
CA HIS A 70 -10.53 -13.42 -1.63
C HIS A 70 -11.45 -14.36 -0.85
N PHE A 71 -12.76 -14.12 -0.83
CA PHE A 71 -13.66 -14.95 -0.02
C PHE A 71 -13.74 -16.40 -0.56
N TYR A 72 -13.91 -16.55 -1.87
CA TYR A 72 -13.97 -17.86 -2.54
C TYR A 72 -12.61 -18.27 -3.13
N ARG A 73 -11.54 -18.21 -2.33
CA ARG A 73 -10.14 -18.44 -2.76
C ARG A 73 -9.93 -19.61 -3.69
N PRO A 74 -10.47 -20.83 -3.42
CA PRO A 74 -10.24 -21.97 -4.31
C PRO A 74 -10.77 -21.79 -5.73
N SER A 75 -11.74 -20.89 -5.93
CA SER A 75 -12.36 -20.60 -7.22
C SER A 75 -11.77 -19.34 -7.91
N ILE A 76 -10.91 -18.59 -7.23
CA ILE A 76 -10.27 -17.39 -7.78
C ILE A 76 -8.99 -17.80 -8.53
N THR A 77 -9.15 -18.19 -9.78
CA THR A 77 -8.03 -18.54 -10.68
C THR A 77 -7.38 -17.27 -11.24
N GLN A 78 -6.17 -17.39 -11.81
CA GLN A 78 -5.52 -16.29 -12.52
C GLN A 78 -6.38 -15.78 -13.69
N GLN A 79 -7.05 -16.68 -14.41
CA GLN A 79 -7.99 -16.30 -15.47
C GLN A 79 -9.20 -15.53 -14.92
N ALA A 80 -9.72 -15.89 -13.76
CA ALA A 80 -10.79 -15.15 -13.09
C ALA A 80 -10.33 -13.74 -12.66
N LEU A 81 -9.09 -13.59 -12.19
CA LEU A 81 -8.49 -12.29 -11.88
C LEU A 81 -8.35 -11.43 -13.14
N ILE A 82 -7.91 -11.99 -14.27
CA ILE A 82 -7.82 -11.26 -15.54
C ILE A 82 -9.19 -10.69 -15.92
N ALA A 83 -10.22 -11.52 -15.97
CA ALA A 83 -11.58 -11.08 -16.32
C ALA A 83 -12.13 -10.04 -15.32
N HIS A 84 -11.85 -10.22 -14.02
CA HIS A 84 -12.26 -9.30 -12.96
C HIS A 84 -11.64 -7.91 -13.15
N TYR A 85 -10.34 -7.83 -13.30
CA TYR A 85 -9.64 -6.55 -13.42
C TYR A 85 -9.88 -5.85 -14.76
N GLN A 86 -9.99 -6.60 -15.86
CA GLN A 86 -10.37 -6.02 -17.16
C GLN A 86 -11.75 -5.37 -17.08
N SER A 87 -12.76 -6.06 -16.55
CA SER A 87 -14.11 -5.51 -16.40
C SER A 87 -14.15 -4.26 -15.49
N ILE A 88 -13.30 -4.23 -14.45
CA ILE A 88 -13.19 -3.06 -13.58
C ILE A 88 -12.53 -1.90 -14.32
N ALA A 89 -11.47 -2.15 -15.04
CA ALA A 89 -10.74 -1.13 -15.79
C ALA A 89 -11.56 -0.53 -16.93
N ASP A 90 -12.35 -1.37 -17.63
CA ASP A 90 -13.32 -0.92 -18.66
C ASP A 90 -14.36 0.05 -18.08
N ALA A 91 -14.78 -0.18 -16.83
CA ALA A 91 -15.84 0.59 -16.18
C ALA A 91 -15.33 1.77 -15.34
N SER A 92 -14.05 1.83 -15.03
CA SER A 92 -13.44 2.86 -14.18
C SER A 92 -13.15 4.12 -14.97
N PRO A 93 -13.62 5.30 -14.47
CA PRO A 93 -13.34 6.59 -15.14
C PRO A 93 -11.90 7.09 -14.94
N VAL A 94 -11.12 6.41 -14.07
CA VAL A 94 -9.73 6.77 -13.77
C VAL A 94 -8.88 5.51 -13.73
N PRO A 95 -7.55 5.62 -13.82
CA PRO A 95 -6.63 4.48 -13.81
C PRO A 95 -6.79 3.55 -12.61
N VAL A 96 -6.55 2.26 -12.87
CA VAL A 96 -6.58 1.18 -11.89
C VAL A 96 -5.16 0.69 -11.62
N ILE A 97 -4.82 0.53 -10.35
CA ILE A 97 -3.59 -0.11 -9.87
C ILE A 97 -3.98 -1.44 -9.23
N LEU A 98 -3.41 -2.53 -9.71
CA LEU A 98 -3.62 -3.86 -9.15
C LEU A 98 -3.04 -3.92 -7.74
N TYR A 99 -3.70 -4.64 -6.81
CA TYR A 99 -3.18 -4.80 -5.46
C TYR A 99 -3.10 -6.28 -5.07
N SER A 100 -1.88 -6.82 -5.08
CA SER A 100 -1.53 -8.16 -4.63
C SER A 100 -1.08 -8.12 -3.16
N MET A 101 -1.88 -8.75 -2.27
CA MET A 101 -1.60 -8.82 -0.82
C MET A 101 -1.85 -10.25 -0.31
N PRO A 102 -1.08 -11.24 -0.75
CA PRO A 102 -1.36 -12.65 -0.49
C PRO A 102 -1.35 -13.02 1.00
N ALA A 103 -0.58 -12.31 1.84
CA ALA A 103 -0.57 -12.54 3.29
C ALA A 103 -1.94 -12.32 3.96
N LEU A 104 -2.78 -11.43 3.42
CA LEU A 104 -4.13 -11.17 3.95
C LEU A 104 -5.22 -11.83 3.12
N THR A 105 -5.08 -11.86 1.80
CA THR A 105 -6.11 -12.37 0.89
C THR A 105 -5.97 -13.86 0.61
N GLY A 106 -4.77 -14.42 0.74
CA GLY A 106 -4.44 -15.77 0.26
C GLY A 106 -4.42 -15.89 -1.26
N ILE A 107 -4.50 -14.76 -1.99
CA ILE A 107 -4.51 -14.69 -3.46
C ILE A 107 -3.32 -13.82 -3.90
N LYS A 108 -2.47 -14.39 -4.75
CA LYS A 108 -1.38 -13.69 -5.42
C LYS A 108 -1.78 -13.37 -6.86
N ILE A 109 -1.39 -12.23 -7.37
CA ILE A 109 -1.41 -11.94 -8.80
C ILE A 109 -0.05 -12.40 -9.34
N GLU A 110 -0.06 -13.45 -10.17
CA GLU A 110 1.18 -14.00 -10.72
C GLU A 110 1.78 -13.07 -11.79
N PRO A 111 3.10 -13.12 -12.05
CA PRO A 111 3.78 -12.23 -13.00
C PRO A 111 3.16 -12.24 -14.40
N GLU A 112 2.77 -13.40 -14.93
CA GLU A 112 2.13 -13.54 -16.24
C GLU A 112 0.73 -12.90 -16.26
N THR A 113 0.03 -12.97 -15.13
CA THR A 113 -1.28 -12.32 -14.97
C THR A 113 -1.12 -10.81 -14.95
N ALA A 114 -0.13 -10.29 -14.22
CA ALA A 114 0.20 -8.86 -14.21
C ALA A 114 0.62 -8.38 -15.61
N ALA A 115 1.43 -9.17 -16.33
CA ALA A 115 1.83 -8.90 -17.72
C ALA A 115 0.61 -8.80 -18.64
N ARG A 116 -0.31 -9.77 -18.58
CA ARG A 116 -1.52 -9.76 -19.39
C ARG A 116 -2.42 -8.56 -19.05
N LEU A 117 -2.55 -8.21 -17.79
CA LEU A 117 -3.34 -7.06 -17.35
C LEU A 117 -2.66 -5.73 -17.70
N SER A 118 -1.34 -5.68 -17.77
CA SER A 118 -0.61 -4.48 -18.16
C SER A 118 -0.86 -4.04 -19.60
N GLU A 119 -1.37 -4.93 -20.48
CA GLU A 119 -1.78 -4.58 -21.84
C GLU A 119 -3.03 -3.69 -21.90
N HIS A 120 -3.80 -3.63 -20.81
CA HIS A 120 -4.98 -2.80 -20.73
C HIS A 120 -4.61 -1.34 -20.41
N GLU A 121 -5.04 -0.37 -21.24
CA GLU A 121 -4.63 1.04 -21.14
C GLU A 121 -4.94 1.66 -19.78
N ASN A 122 -6.10 1.31 -19.18
CA ASN A 122 -6.54 1.85 -17.90
C ASN A 122 -6.03 1.06 -16.67
N ILE A 123 -5.14 0.07 -16.85
CA ILE A 123 -4.42 -0.60 -15.76
C ILE A 123 -2.97 -0.12 -15.81
N VAL A 124 -2.59 0.74 -14.86
CA VAL A 124 -1.34 1.50 -14.94
C VAL A 124 -0.23 1.00 -14.02
N GLY A 125 -0.51 0.02 -13.17
CA GLY A 125 0.50 -0.50 -12.26
C GLY A 125 0.01 -1.62 -11.36
N ILE A 126 0.94 -2.14 -10.59
CA ILE A 126 0.71 -3.12 -9.53
C ILE A 126 1.43 -2.71 -8.25
N LYS A 127 0.74 -2.84 -7.11
CA LYS A 127 1.36 -2.85 -5.79
C LYS A 127 1.46 -4.30 -5.32
N ASP A 128 2.67 -4.79 -5.13
CA ASP A 128 2.94 -6.11 -4.55
C ASP A 128 3.41 -5.99 -3.10
N SER A 129 2.71 -6.66 -2.19
CA SER A 129 3.02 -6.71 -0.75
C SER A 129 3.49 -8.09 -0.29
N SER A 130 3.85 -8.99 -1.20
CA SER A 130 4.24 -10.37 -0.89
C SER A 130 5.62 -10.51 -0.24
N ALA A 131 6.55 -9.59 -0.48
CA ALA A 131 7.99 -9.72 -0.25
C ALA A 131 8.69 -10.78 -1.12
N ASP A 132 8.04 -11.31 -2.14
CA ASP A 132 8.62 -12.20 -3.14
C ASP A 132 9.40 -11.38 -4.17
N LEU A 133 10.69 -11.22 -3.93
CA LEU A 133 11.57 -10.43 -4.80
C LEU A 133 11.81 -11.07 -6.17
N ASP A 134 11.73 -12.38 -6.27
CA ASP A 134 11.91 -13.07 -7.55
C ASP A 134 10.65 -12.90 -8.43
N GLY A 135 9.47 -13.05 -7.84
CA GLY A 135 8.21 -12.72 -8.51
C GLY A 135 8.12 -11.24 -8.90
N LEU A 136 8.61 -10.32 -8.05
CA LEU A 136 8.68 -8.90 -8.38
C LEU A 136 9.58 -8.63 -9.60
N ARG A 137 10.79 -9.22 -9.63
CA ARG A 137 11.72 -9.11 -10.78
C ARG A 137 11.10 -9.66 -12.07
N GLU A 138 10.42 -10.80 -11.96
CA GLU A 138 9.76 -11.40 -13.12
C GLU A 138 8.60 -10.53 -13.61
N THR A 139 7.80 -9.97 -12.71
CA THR A 139 6.76 -8.99 -13.07
C THR A 139 7.35 -7.81 -13.82
N ILE A 140 8.44 -7.20 -13.32
CA ILE A 140 9.11 -6.05 -13.96
C ILE A 140 9.58 -6.39 -15.39
N LYS A 141 10.05 -7.60 -15.63
CA LYS A 141 10.50 -8.02 -16.96
C LYS A 141 9.36 -8.22 -17.96
N LEU A 142 8.20 -8.69 -17.47
CA LEU A 142 7.10 -9.13 -18.32
C LEU A 142 6.10 -8.02 -18.64
N VAL A 143 5.92 -7.03 -17.77
CA VAL A 143 4.96 -5.95 -17.97
C VAL A 143 5.45 -4.92 -18.99
N ARG A 144 4.52 -4.16 -19.57
CA ARG A 144 4.90 -3.06 -20.48
C ARG A 144 5.76 -2.00 -19.74
N LYS A 145 6.59 -1.26 -20.47
CA LYS A 145 7.64 -0.37 -19.93
C LYS A 145 7.12 0.77 -19.04
N ASP A 146 5.95 1.28 -19.31
CA ASP A 146 5.30 2.37 -18.58
C ASP A 146 4.38 1.89 -17.44
N PHE A 147 4.35 0.57 -17.18
CA PHE A 147 3.58 -0.01 -16.10
C PHE A 147 4.33 0.10 -14.77
N ALA A 148 3.70 0.77 -13.78
CA ALA A 148 4.30 1.02 -12.49
C ALA A 148 4.31 -0.24 -11.61
N VAL A 149 5.48 -0.77 -11.27
CA VAL A 149 5.62 -1.86 -10.29
C VAL A 149 6.07 -1.27 -8.95
N LEU A 150 5.22 -1.39 -7.94
CA LEU A 150 5.39 -0.81 -6.61
C LEU A 150 5.47 -1.90 -5.55
N THR A 151 6.38 -1.75 -4.58
CA THR A 151 6.34 -2.61 -3.39
C THR A 151 5.34 -2.08 -2.35
N GLY A 152 4.62 -2.97 -1.69
CA GLY A 152 3.79 -2.67 -0.52
C GLY A 152 4.45 -3.07 0.80
N ASN A 153 5.67 -3.61 0.76
CA ASN A 153 6.35 -4.16 1.92
C ASN A 153 7.59 -3.32 2.30
N GLY A 154 7.51 -2.60 3.42
CA GLY A 154 8.60 -1.75 3.91
C GLY A 154 9.84 -2.51 4.37
N THR A 155 9.75 -3.83 4.63
CA THR A 155 10.90 -4.63 5.07
C THR A 155 11.88 -4.95 3.95
N VAL A 156 11.45 -4.79 2.69
CA VAL A 156 12.24 -5.08 1.49
C VAL A 156 12.32 -3.90 0.51
N LEU A 157 12.08 -2.68 1.02
CA LEU A 157 12.01 -1.48 0.16
C LEU A 157 13.29 -1.29 -0.67
N ASN A 158 14.46 -1.36 -0.04
CA ASN A 158 15.74 -1.26 -0.74
C ASN A 158 15.89 -2.32 -1.83
N GLN A 159 15.62 -3.59 -1.50
CA GLN A 159 15.77 -4.70 -2.43
C GLN A 159 14.77 -4.60 -3.59
N ALA A 160 13.53 -4.19 -3.32
CA ALA A 160 12.52 -4.00 -4.35
C ALA A 160 12.91 -2.86 -5.32
N LEU A 161 13.36 -1.72 -4.80
CA LEU A 161 13.84 -0.61 -5.61
C LEU A 161 15.08 -0.99 -6.44
N SER A 162 16.04 -1.69 -5.82
CA SER A 162 17.24 -2.20 -6.53
C SER A 162 16.90 -3.25 -7.60
N ALA A 163 15.77 -3.93 -7.45
CA ALA A 163 15.25 -4.86 -8.48
C ALA A 163 14.54 -4.14 -9.65
N GLY A 164 14.27 -2.83 -9.52
CA GLY A 164 13.65 -2.02 -10.56
C GLY A 164 12.20 -1.57 -10.25
N ALA A 165 11.71 -1.79 -9.03
CA ALA A 165 10.44 -1.20 -8.63
C ALA A 165 10.53 0.34 -8.68
N CYS A 166 9.49 1.01 -9.18
CA CYS A 166 9.48 2.46 -9.33
C CYS A 166 9.17 3.22 -8.02
N GLY A 167 8.83 2.49 -6.94
CA GLY A 167 8.50 3.08 -5.65
C GLY A 167 7.81 2.11 -4.70
N GLY A 168 7.14 2.65 -3.67
CA GLY A 168 6.39 1.86 -2.71
C GLY A 168 5.17 2.59 -2.12
N ILE A 169 4.14 1.82 -1.76
CA ILE A 169 2.99 2.30 -0.98
C ILE A 169 3.03 1.57 0.36
N LEU A 170 3.62 2.21 1.37
CA LEU A 170 4.09 1.56 2.59
C LEU A 170 3.34 2.03 3.84
N ALA A 171 2.94 1.09 4.69
CA ALA A 171 2.38 1.41 6.01
C ALA A 171 3.39 2.17 6.89
N VAL A 172 4.65 1.73 6.90
CA VAL A 172 5.72 2.39 7.67
C VAL A 172 6.00 3.81 7.16
N GLY A 173 5.66 4.13 5.92
CA GLY A 173 5.74 5.47 5.37
C GLY A 173 4.83 6.49 6.07
N CYS A 174 3.79 6.03 6.78
CA CYS A 174 2.94 6.93 7.58
C CYS A 174 3.69 7.49 8.82
N VAL A 175 4.68 6.80 9.33
CA VAL A 175 5.40 7.17 10.57
C VAL A 175 6.89 7.45 10.38
N ALA A 176 7.49 6.96 9.30
CA ALA A 176 8.89 7.18 8.94
C ALA A 176 9.08 7.53 7.46
N PRO A 177 8.36 8.54 6.91
CA PRO A 177 8.43 8.88 5.49
C PRO A 177 9.82 9.33 5.06
N ALA A 178 10.53 10.07 5.91
CA ALA A 178 11.87 10.57 5.59
C ALA A 178 12.86 9.44 5.28
N VAL A 179 12.90 8.39 6.11
CA VAL A 179 13.79 7.23 5.87
C VAL A 179 13.40 6.48 4.61
N CYS A 180 12.10 6.32 4.33
CA CYS A 180 11.64 5.70 3.08
C CYS A 180 12.10 6.49 1.85
N ILE A 181 12.00 7.82 1.90
CA ILE A 181 12.45 8.72 0.83
C ILE A 181 13.99 8.67 0.68
N GLU A 182 14.73 8.61 1.79
CA GLU A 182 16.19 8.49 1.75
C GLU A 182 16.65 7.15 1.15
N ILE A 183 15.96 6.04 1.46
CA ILE A 183 16.24 4.75 0.81
C ILE A 183 16.01 4.88 -0.70
N PHE A 184 14.88 5.47 -1.11
CA PHE A 184 14.59 5.69 -2.53
C PHE A 184 15.69 6.51 -3.22
N ARG A 185 16.09 7.63 -2.61
CA ARG A 185 17.14 8.49 -3.14
C ARG A 185 18.49 7.76 -3.21
N ALA A 186 18.87 7.05 -2.16
CA ALA A 186 20.13 6.32 -2.11
C ALA A 186 20.20 5.24 -3.22
N VAL A 187 19.10 4.50 -3.44
CA VAL A 187 19.05 3.50 -4.53
C VAL A 187 19.14 4.19 -5.90
N THR A 188 18.38 5.25 -6.13
CA THR A 188 18.39 5.97 -7.42
C THR A 188 19.71 6.66 -7.73
N SER A 189 20.47 7.04 -6.69
CA SER A 189 21.83 7.63 -6.82
C SER A 189 22.94 6.57 -6.82
N GLY A 190 22.62 5.25 -6.74
CA GLY A 190 23.62 4.18 -6.73
C GLY A 190 24.38 4.02 -5.41
N GLU A 191 23.91 4.66 -4.31
CA GLU A 191 24.50 4.62 -2.97
C GLU A 191 24.08 3.35 -2.21
N SER A 192 24.48 2.17 -2.70
CA SER A 192 23.98 0.86 -2.23
C SER A 192 24.24 0.60 -0.74
N GLU A 193 25.41 0.98 -0.22
CA GLU A 193 25.75 0.81 1.21
C GLU A 193 24.85 1.66 2.09
N ARG A 194 24.62 2.92 1.70
CA ARG A 194 23.71 3.83 2.40
C ARG A 194 22.28 3.30 2.39
N ALA A 195 21.77 2.87 1.23
CA ALA A 195 20.44 2.29 1.10
C ALA A 195 20.27 1.06 2.01
N SER A 196 21.28 0.18 2.07
CA SER A 196 21.29 -1.01 2.91
C SER A 196 21.31 -0.67 4.40
N SER A 197 22.12 0.29 4.81
CA SER A 197 22.17 0.78 6.19
C SER A 197 20.84 1.38 6.64
N LEU A 198 20.20 2.21 5.80
CA LEU A 198 18.88 2.78 6.07
C LEU A 198 17.80 1.71 6.16
N GLN A 199 17.82 0.71 5.25
CA GLN A 199 16.88 -0.43 5.29
C GLN A 199 17.02 -1.21 6.60
N THR A 200 18.25 -1.45 7.06
CA THR A 200 18.50 -2.15 8.35
C THR A 200 17.83 -1.42 9.51
N LYS A 201 17.86 -0.09 9.52
CA LYS A 201 17.19 0.73 10.55
C LYS A 201 15.66 0.73 10.40
N LEU A 202 15.15 0.72 9.16
CA LEU A 202 13.71 0.77 8.89
C LEU A 202 13.00 -0.55 9.19
N THR A 203 13.66 -1.69 8.94
CA THR A 203 13.05 -3.02 8.97
C THR A 203 12.35 -3.35 10.30
N PRO A 204 12.94 -3.12 11.49
CA PRO A 204 12.25 -3.40 12.76
C PRO A 204 10.96 -2.60 12.92
N LEU A 205 10.96 -1.32 12.56
CA LEU A 205 9.75 -0.49 12.60
C LEU A 205 8.71 -0.96 11.58
N ALA A 206 9.12 -1.29 10.35
CA ALA A 206 8.22 -1.80 9.33
C ALA A 206 7.52 -3.09 9.77
N GLN A 207 8.23 -4.00 10.44
CA GLN A 207 7.66 -5.21 11.04
C GLN A 207 6.70 -4.89 12.19
N ALA A 208 7.11 -4.01 13.10
CA ALA A 208 6.30 -3.63 14.27
C ALA A 208 4.95 -3.05 13.87
N VAL A 209 4.90 -2.17 12.86
CA VAL A 209 3.65 -1.50 12.43
C VAL A 209 2.86 -2.28 11.37
N THR A 210 3.26 -3.51 11.02
CA THR A 210 2.55 -4.36 10.05
C THR A 210 2.34 -5.78 10.56
N THR A 211 3.34 -6.64 10.43
CA THR A 211 3.20 -8.08 10.68
C THR A 211 3.16 -8.43 12.16
N ARG A 212 3.80 -7.65 13.03
CA ARG A 212 3.94 -7.98 14.44
C ARG A 212 2.79 -7.45 15.30
N PHE A 213 2.50 -6.15 15.21
CA PHE A 213 1.46 -5.51 16.01
C PHE A 213 0.31 -4.93 15.14
N GLY A 214 0.33 -5.18 13.84
CA GLY A 214 -0.75 -4.85 12.92
C GLY A 214 -1.10 -3.37 12.87
N ILE A 215 -2.37 -3.10 12.58
CA ILE A 215 -2.93 -1.74 12.47
C ILE A 215 -2.90 -1.03 13.82
N GLY A 216 -3.12 -1.74 14.92
CA GLY A 216 -3.00 -1.18 16.27
C GLY A 216 -1.60 -0.64 16.55
N GLY A 217 -0.56 -1.38 16.13
CA GLY A 217 0.83 -0.92 16.22
C GLY A 217 1.11 0.33 15.38
N LEU A 218 0.56 0.40 14.15
CA LEU A 218 0.70 1.60 13.33
C LEU A 218 0.03 2.82 13.96
N LYS A 219 -1.19 2.66 14.49
CA LYS A 219 -1.92 3.73 15.18
C LYS A 219 -1.18 4.22 16.43
N ALA A 220 -0.63 3.30 17.22
CA ALA A 220 0.21 3.65 18.36
C ALA A 220 1.48 4.43 17.95
N ALA A 221 2.12 4.03 16.86
CA ALA A 221 3.28 4.75 16.32
C ALA A 221 2.90 6.17 15.84
N LEU A 222 1.71 6.34 15.22
CA LEU A 222 1.20 7.66 14.84
C LEU A 222 0.99 8.55 16.05
N GLU A 223 0.40 8.04 17.15
CA GLU A 223 0.25 8.79 18.40
C GLU A 223 1.60 9.23 18.98
N MET A 224 2.60 8.36 18.95
CA MET A 224 3.97 8.69 19.40
C MET A 224 4.63 9.78 18.54
N LYS A 225 4.15 9.96 17.30
CA LYS A 225 4.60 11.05 16.41
C LYS A 225 3.75 12.32 16.54
N GLY A 226 2.80 12.36 17.46
CA GLY A 226 1.90 13.50 17.69
C GLY A 226 0.70 13.58 16.74
N TYR A 227 0.42 12.52 15.98
CA TYR A 227 -0.78 12.41 15.16
C TYR A 227 -1.92 11.72 15.93
N VAL A 228 -3.13 11.80 15.40
CA VAL A 228 -4.27 11.09 15.96
C VAL A 228 -4.34 9.67 15.39
N GLY A 229 -3.85 8.68 16.15
CA GLY A 229 -3.95 7.25 15.79
C GLY A 229 -5.36 6.71 16.04
N GLY A 230 -5.88 6.93 17.22
CA GLY A 230 -7.19 6.45 17.67
C GLY A 230 -7.26 4.94 17.88
N SER A 231 -8.45 4.46 18.22
CA SER A 231 -8.69 3.02 18.42
C SER A 231 -8.80 2.27 17.09
N VAL A 232 -8.42 1.00 17.09
CA VAL A 232 -8.74 0.08 16.00
C VAL A 232 -10.20 -0.35 16.10
N ARG A 233 -10.80 -0.73 14.97
CA ARG A 233 -12.14 -1.31 14.95
C ARG A 233 -12.10 -2.79 15.32
N ALA A 234 -13.04 -3.20 16.17
CA ALA A 234 -13.20 -4.62 16.52
C ALA A 234 -13.40 -5.47 15.24
N PRO A 235 -12.87 -6.68 15.18
CA PRO A 235 -12.22 -7.46 16.23
C PRO A 235 -10.71 -7.21 16.40
N LEU A 236 -10.14 -6.19 15.75
CA LEU A 236 -8.73 -5.84 15.97
C LEU A 236 -8.54 -5.34 17.42
N ALA A 237 -7.35 -5.57 17.98
CA ALA A 237 -7.00 -5.19 19.33
C ALA A 237 -5.93 -4.08 19.34
N GLN A 238 -5.94 -3.27 20.38
CA GLN A 238 -4.88 -2.32 20.68
C GLN A 238 -3.60 -3.09 21.10
N PRO A 239 -2.41 -2.57 20.79
CA PRO A 239 -1.17 -3.16 21.28
C PRO A 239 -1.07 -3.02 22.80
N SER A 240 -0.45 -4.05 23.46
CA SER A 240 -0.12 -3.98 24.89
C SER A 240 0.90 -2.88 25.19
N ASP A 241 1.12 -2.60 26.48
CA ASP A 241 2.12 -1.61 26.90
C ASP A 241 3.54 -2.04 26.49
N GLU A 242 3.86 -3.32 26.58
CA GLU A 242 5.14 -3.88 26.13
C GLU A 242 5.32 -3.70 24.63
N ALA A 243 4.26 -3.95 23.84
CA ALA A 243 4.29 -3.73 22.40
C ALA A 243 4.47 -2.24 22.05
N ARG A 244 3.84 -1.34 22.82
CA ARG A 244 4.01 0.10 22.67
C ARG A 244 5.45 0.54 22.94
N GLU A 245 6.09 0.00 23.98
CA GLU A 245 7.52 0.31 24.26
C GLU A 245 8.44 -0.19 23.15
N GLU A 246 8.20 -1.38 22.61
CA GLU A 246 8.96 -1.88 21.48
C GLU A 246 8.78 -1.02 20.22
N ILE A 247 7.54 -0.60 19.92
CA ILE A 247 7.26 0.30 18.81
C ILE A 247 8.02 1.63 19.00
N ARG A 248 8.03 2.19 20.22
CA ARG A 248 8.77 3.41 20.57
C ARG A 248 10.27 3.26 20.32
N PHE A 249 10.84 2.13 20.76
CA PHE A 249 12.25 1.83 20.52
C PHE A 249 12.58 1.78 19.03
N CYS A 250 11.78 1.06 18.22
CA CYS A 250 11.96 0.97 16.78
C CYS A 250 11.81 2.35 16.10
N LEU A 251 10.83 3.15 16.56
CA LEU A 251 10.57 4.48 16.01
C LEU A 251 11.75 5.43 16.24
N ASN A 252 12.33 5.43 17.46
CA ASN A 252 13.48 6.24 17.80
C ASN A 252 14.73 5.88 16.98
N ALA A 253 14.92 4.59 16.68
CA ALA A 253 16.03 4.12 15.84
C ALA A 253 15.97 4.62 14.38
N THR A 254 14.79 5.07 13.91
CA THR A 254 14.61 5.65 12.57
C THR A 254 14.72 7.16 12.53
N GLN A 255 14.89 7.85 13.67
CA GLN A 255 15.06 9.29 13.69
C GLN A 255 16.49 9.71 13.31
N PRO A 256 16.69 10.86 12.65
CA PRO A 256 18.01 11.42 12.46
C PRO A 256 18.68 11.68 13.81
N ALA A 257 19.99 11.47 13.87
CA ALA A 257 20.79 11.61 15.12
C ALA A 257 20.66 12.99 15.79
N GLU A 258 20.23 14.01 15.09
CA GLU A 258 20.04 15.38 15.60
C GLU A 258 18.75 15.58 16.41
N GLN A 259 17.73 14.74 16.24
CA GLN A 259 16.45 14.84 16.96
C GLN A 259 16.37 13.95 18.21
N ALA A 260 17.36 13.12 18.45
CA ALA A 260 17.39 12.19 19.59
C ALA A 260 17.84 12.84 20.92
N LYS A 261 18.12 14.15 20.95
CA LYS A 261 18.66 14.89 22.13
C LYS A 261 17.75 15.99 22.68
N ALA A 262 16.46 16.00 22.29
CA ALA A 262 15.51 16.97 22.82
C ALA A 262 14.46 16.31 23.74
#